data_28a5062455eda1828975d0f214de9f75
#
_entry.id   28a5062455eda1828975d0f214de9f75
#
_cell.length_a   1.000
_cell.length_b   1.000
_cell.length_c   1.000
_cell.angle_alpha   90.00
_cell.angle_beta   90.00
_cell.angle_gamma   90.00
#
_symmetry.space_group_name_H-M   'P 1'
#
loop_
_entity.id
_entity.type
_entity.pdbx_description
1 polymer ?
#
loop_
_entity_poly.entity_id
_entity_poly.type
_entity_poly.pdbx_seq_one_letter_code
_entity_poly.pdbx_strand_id
1 'polypeptide(L)'
;VANYFGATGQTDAFLVAMLIPGSILGLFAGGFSTLVIPFYLERKAKSQEAARRFVNSALTVWGSAFIFISLLILIFTPELVRIIAYGFKGEQFALAVTLTRYLVIYGLFTVLVGIFTGLLQAEKQFFLPILFSFLGNIAIVLSLFFLHRYLGINSWTIGQILSATISFFAMFFVLYWRHGFFH
;
A
#
# COMPACT_ATOMS: atom_id res chain seq x y z
N VAL A 1 16.59 -4.44 -10.61
CA VAL A 1 16.38 -5.58 -9.70
C VAL A 1 17.08 -6.81 -10.24
N ALA A 2 16.85 -7.22 -11.50
CA ALA A 2 17.49 -8.40 -12.11
C ALA A 2 19.03 -8.40 -11.99
N ASN A 3 19.67 -7.22 -12.10
CA ASN A 3 21.13 -7.09 -11.96
C ASN A 3 21.63 -7.30 -10.52
N TYR A 4 20.80 -7.11 -9.50
CA TYR A 4 21.20 -7.23 -8.09
C TYR A 4 20.85 -8.61 -7.49
N PHE A 5 19.73 -9.19 -7.88
CA PHE A 5 19.21 -10.41 -7.23
C PHE A 5 19.08 -11.60 -8.20
N GLY A 6 19.05 -11.36 -9.52
CA GLY A 6 18.85 -12.42 -10.51
C GLY A 6 17.53 -13.16 -10.36
N ALA A 7 17.41 -14.33 -10.98
CA ALA A 7 16.32 -15.29 -10.79
C ALA A 7 16.72 -16.27 -9.67
N THR A 8 16.56 -15.88 -8.42
CA THR A 8 16.96 -16.68 -7.25
C THR A 8 15.75 -16.99 -6.37
N GLY A 9 15.85 -18.00 -5.52
CA GLY A 9 14.81 -18.33 -4.55
C GLY A 9 14.46 -17.16 -3.60
N GLN A 10 15.36 -16.20 -3.39
CA GLN A 10 15.08 -14.97 -2.63
C GLN A 10 14.17 -14.03 -3.40
N THR A 11 14.36 -13.89 -4.70
CA THR A 11 13.48 -13.08 -5.57
C THR A 11 12.08 -13.69 -5.62
N ASP A 12 11.97 -15.01 -5.74
CA ASP A 12 10.69 -15.72 -5.74
C ASP A 12 9.96 -15.54 -4.39
N ALA A 13 10.69 -15.65 -3.27
CA ALA A 13 10.16 -15.41 -1.94
C ALA A 13 9.63 -13.98 -1.78
N PHE A 14 10.33 -12.98 -2.32
CA PHE A 14 9.89 -11.59 -2.30
C PHE A 14 8.63 -11.37 -3.16
N LEU A 15 8.58 -11.96 -4.37
CA LEU A 15 7.42 -11.83 -5.26
C LEU A 15 6.16 -12.44 -4.62
N VAL A 16 6.26 -13.62 -4.02
CA VAL A 16 5.17 -14.23 -3.26
C VAL A 16 4.77 -13.36 -2.08
N ALA A 17 5.74 -12.85 -1.33
CA ALA A 17 5.51 -11.99 -0.19
C ALA A 17 4.80 -10.68 -0.55
N MET A 18 5.07 -10.12 -1.73
CA MET A 18 4.41 -8.91 -2.24
C MET A 18 2.99 -9.20 -2.76
N LEU A 19 2.82 -10.37 -3.40
CA LEU A 19 1.54 -10.77 -3.98
C LEU A 19 0.45 -10.92 -2.91
N ILE A 20 0.75 -11.49 -1.74
CA ILE A 20 -0.24 -11.79 -0.69
C ILE A 20 -0.96 -10.52 -0.20
N PRO A 21 -0.27 -9.53 0.41
CA PRO A 21 -0.95 -8.32 0.86
C PRO A 21 -1.48 -7.49 -0.31
N GLY A 22 -0.75 -7.43 -1.43
CA GLY A 22 -1.14 -6.67 -2.61
C GLY A 22 -2.45 -7.14 -3.23
N SER A 23 -2.65 -8.44 -3.38
CA SER A 23 -3.89 -9.00 -3.93
C SER A 23 -5.06 -8.85 -2.97
N ILE A 24 -4.88 -9.23 -1.70
CA ILE A 24 -5.97 -9.21 -0.71
C ILE A 24 -6.42 -7.76 -0.46
N LEU A 25 -5.51 -6.88 -0.10
CA LEU A 25 -5.85 -5.48 0.20
C LEU A 25 -6.27 -4.71 -1.06
N GLY A 26 -5.70 -5.04 -2.23
CA GLY A 26 -6.03 -4.42 -3.51
C GLY A 26 -7.48 -4.65 -3.95
N LEU A 27 -8.03 -5.85 -3.70
CA LEU A 27 -9.44 -6.14 -3.97
C LEU A 27 -10.37 -5.20 -3.18
N PHE A 28 -10.08 -4.96 -1.92
CA PHE A 28 -10.85 -4.05 -1.08
C PHE A 28 -10.66 -2.59 -1.47
N ALA A 29 -9.45 -2.19 -1.89
CA ALA A 29 -9.20 -0.82 -2.36
C ALA A 29 -9.98 -0.49 -3.64
N GLY A 30 -10.11 -1.45 -4.57
CA GLY A 30 -10.95 -1.31 -5.75
C GLY A 30 -12.42 -1.05 -5.39
N GLY A 31 -12.94 -1.78 -4.39
CA GLY A 31 -14.28 -1.55 -3.86
C GLY A 31 -14.48 -0.13 -3.31
N PHE A 32 -13.50 0.41 -2.58
CA PHE A 32 -13.55 1.79 -2.10
C PHE A 32 -13.70 2.79 -3.26
N SER A 33 -12.83 2.72 -4.25
CA SER A 33 -12.84 3.66 -5.38
C SER A 33 -14.17 3.61 -6.15
N THR A 34 -14.70 2.41 -6.37
CA THR A 34 -15.93 2.22 -7.14
C THR A 34 -17.18 2.70 -6.38
N LEU A 35 -17.23 2.50 -5.07
CA LEU A 35 -18.40 2.81 -4.26
C LEU A 35 -18.32 4.19 -3.63
N VAL A 36 -17.20 4.54 -3.03
CA VAL A 36 -17.10 5.75 -2.18
C VAL A 36 -16.97 7.03 -3.01
N ILE A 37 -16.24 7.01 -4.13
CA ILE A 37 -16.01 8.23 -4.92
C ILE A 37 -17.31 8.80 -5.52
N PRO A 38 -18.21 8.02 -6.13
CA PRO A 38 -19.49 8.54 -6.62
C PRO A 38 -20.33 9.18 -5.50
N PHE A 39 -20.43 8.53 -4.34
CA PHE A 39 -21.15 9.08 -3.19
C PHE A 39 -20.49 10.34 -2.63
N TYR A 40 -19.17 10.43 -2.66
CA TYR A 40 -18.46 11.64 -2.30
C TYR A 40 -18.86 12.80 -3.21
N LEU A 41 -18.84 12.61 -4.52
CA LEU A 41 -19.21 13.65 -5.50
C LEU A 41 -20.67 14.09 -5.35
N GLU A 42 -21.59 13.15 -5.12
CA GLU A 42 -23.00 13.46 -4.84
C GLU A 42 -23.16 14.33 -3.58
N ARG A 43 -22.46 13.98 -2.48
CA ARG A 43 -22.49 14.74 -1.24
C ARG A 43 -21.86 16.12 -1.40
N LYS A 44 -20.77 16.20 -2.16
CA LYS A 44 -20.10 17.45 -2.47
C LYS A 44 -20.99 18.42 -3.27
N ALA A 45 -21.83 17.90 -4.14
CA ALA A 45 -22.82 18.73 -4.86
C ALA A 45 -23.87 19.37 -3.93
N LYS A 46 -24.13 18.76 -2.75
CA LYS A 46 -25.05 19.30 -1.75
C LYS A 46 -24.36 20.31 -0.82
N SER A 47 -23.25 19.93 -0.22
CA SER A 47 -22.41 20.83 0.58
C SER A 47 -21.02 20.24 0.82
N GLN A 48 -20.01 21.12 0.97
CA GLN A 48 -18.65 20.73 1.30
C GLN A 48 -18.54 20.00 2.65
N GLU A 49 -19.35 20.44 3.62
CA GLU A 49 -19.37 19.82 4.94
C GLU A 49 -19.95 18.40 4.91
N ALA A 50 -21.02 18.16 4.14
CA ALA A 50 -21.58 16.82 3.95
C ALA A 50 -20.57 15.87 3.28
N ALA A 51 -19.79 16.36 2.30
CA ALA A 51 -18.73 15.60 1.67
C ALA A 51 -17.61 15.23 2.67
N ARG A 52 -17.17 16.18 3.50
CA ARG A 52 -16.14 15.93 4.54
C ARG A 52 -16.58 14.88 5.55
N ARG A 53 -17.77 15.03 6.11
CA ARG A 53 -18.34 14.07 7.08
C ARG A 53 -18.41 12.67 6.48
N PHE A 54 -18.84 12.57 5.22
CA PHE A 54 -18.92 11.30 4.53
C PHE A 54 -17.53 10.67 4.33
N VAL A 55 -16.53 11.45 3.88
CA VAL A 55 -15.15 10.95 3.68
C VAL A 55 -14.55 10.49 5.01
N ASN A 56 -14.70 11.27 6.09
CA ASN A 56 -14.18 10.90 7.40
C ASN A 56 -14.82 9.59 7.91
N SER A 57 -16.13 9.45 7.78
CA SER A 57 -16.83 8.21 8.14
C SER A 57 -16.37 7.02 7.27
N ALA A 58 -16.26 7.22 5.96
CA ALA A 58 -15.81 6.19 5.05
C ALA A 58 -14.36 5.76 5.36
N LEU A 59 -13.45 6.71 5.61
CA LEU A 59 -12.07 6.41 5.99
C LEU A 59 -11.99 5.66 7.32
N THR A 60 -12.83 5.99 8.29
CA THR A 60 -12.87 5.26 9.56
C THR A 60 -13.32 3.82 9.35
N VAL A 61 -14.41 3.60 8.64
CA VAL A 61 -14.96 2.25 8.38
C VAL A 61 -13.99 1.41 7.55
N TRP A 62 -13.54 1.95 6.41
CA TRP A 62 -12.61 1.23 5.54
C TRP A 62 -11.22 1.08 6.16
N GLY A 63 -10.73 2.09 6.85
CA GLY A 63 -9.46 2.03 7.58
C GLY A 63 -9.46 0.95 8.66
N SER A 64 -10.52 0.86 9.46
CA SER A 64 -10.65 -0.22 10.45
C SER A 64 -10.75 -1.61 9.80
N ALA A 65 -11.47 -1.72 8.67
CA ALA A 65 -11.53 -2.97 7.92
C ALA A 65 -10.15 -3.37 7.36
N PHE A 66 -9.38 -2.42 6.82
CA PHE A 66 -8.02 -2.69 6.33
C PHE A 66 -7.05 -3.09 7.45
N ILE A 67 -7.14 -2.45 8.61
CA ILE A 67 -6.35 -2.84 9.79
C ILE A 67 -6.73 -4.27 10.21
N PHE A 68 -8.01 -4.56 10.29
CA PHE A 68 -8.49 -5.90 10.65
C PHE A 68 -8.01 -6.98 9.67
N ILE A 69 -8.15 -6.74 8.35
CA ILE A 69 -7.67 -7.66 7.32
C ILE A 69 -6.13 -7.82 7.41
N SER A 70 -5.40 -6.73 7.63
CA SER A 70 -3.94 -6.77 7.80
C SER A 70 -3.54 -7.63 9.00
N LEU A 71 -4.26 -7.55 10.11
CA LEU A 71 -4.05 -8.41 11.28
C LEU A 71 -4.31 -9.87 10.95
N LEU A 72 -5.38 -10.18 10.20
CA LEU A 72 -5.64 -11.54 9.75
C LEU A 72 -4.52 -12.07 8.85
N ILE A 73 -4.02 -11.25 7.90
CA ILE A 73 -2.89 -11.63 7.06
C ILE A 73 -1.66 -11.91 7.93
N LEU A 74 -1.36 -11.08 8.94
CA LEU A 74 -0.22 -11.27 9.84
C LEU A 74 -0.31 -12.59 10.63
N ILE A 75 -1.50 -12.93 11.13
CA ILE A 75 -1.75 -14.15 11.90
C ILE A 75 -1.62 -15.37 10.98
N PHE A 76 -2.29 -15.36 9.84
CA PHE A 76 -2.35 -16.48 8.90
C PHE A 76 -1.25 -16.45 7.81
N THR A 77 -0.20 -15.64 7.99
CA THR A 77 0.89 -15.54 6.99
C THR A 77 1.51 -16.91 6.63
N PRO A 78 1.84 -17.80 7.58
CA PRO A 78 2.45 -19.09 7.21
C PRO A 78 1.51 -19.96 6.36
N GLU A 79 0.23 -19.95 6.64
CA GLU A 79 -0.80 -20.70 5.91
C GLU A 79 -0.98 -20.13 4.50
N LEU A 80 -1.06 -18.80 4.38
CA LEU A 80 -1.19 -18.13 3.10
C LEU A 80 0.03 -18.39 2.21
N VAL A 81 1.24 -18.29 2.76
CA VAL A 81 2.48 -18.62 2.01
C VAL A 81 2.48 -20.09 1.60
N ARG A 82 2.05 -21.01 2.46
CA ARG A 82 1.99 -22.45 2.14
C ARG A 82 1.00 -22.76 1.01
N ILE A 83 -0.13 -22.06 0.95
CA ILE A 83 -1.13 -22.23 -0.10
C ILE A 83 -0.64 -21.67 -1.45
N ILE A 84 -0.07 -20.45 -1.43
CA ILE A 84 0.30 -19.73 -2.66
C ILE A 84 1.64 -20.26 -3.22
N ALA A 85 2.58 -20.58 -2.34
CA ALA A 85 3.92 -21.05 -2.69
C ALA A 85 4.15 -22.50 -2.19
N TYR A 86 3.29 -23.41 -2.61
CA TYR A 86 3.29 -24.82 -2.16
C TYR A 86 4.66 -25.52 -2.29
N GLY A 87 5.49 -25.10 -3.25
CA GLY A 87 6.83 -25.65 -3.46
C GLY A 87 7.92 -25.12 -2.52
N PHE A 88 7.66 -24.06 -1.74
CA PHE A 88 8.67 -23.44 -0.89
C PHE A 88 8.92 -24.29 0.36
N LYS A 89 10.22 -24.53 0.66
CA LYS A 89 10.65 -25.31 1.83
C LYS A 89 11.83 -24.63 2.52
N GLY A 90 12.06 -25.00 3.79
CA GLY A 90 13.22 -24.55 4.57
C GLY A 90 13.37 -23.02 4.61
N GLU A 91 14.55 -22.53 4.27
CA GLU A 91 14.91 -21.11 4.33
C GLU A 91 14.05 -20.22 3.40
N GLN A 92 13.73 -20.71 2.20
CA GLN A 92 12.91 -19.95 1.25
C GLN A 92 11.49 -19.71 1.79
N PHE A 93 10.88 -20.70 2.42
CA PHE A 93 9.58 -20.56 3.08
C PHE A 93 9.67 -19.57 4.25
N ALA A 94 10.66 -19.72 5.13
CA ALA A 94 10.85 -18.83 6.27
C ALA A 94 11.07 -17.36 5.81
N LEU A 95 11.86 -17.17 4.75
CA LEU A 95 12.08 -15.86 4.15
C LEU A 95 10.78 -15.27 3.60
N ALA A 96 9.99 -16.03 2.83
CA ALA A 96 8.71 -15.59 2.29
C ALA A 96 7.74 -15.16 3.40
N VAL A 97 7.62 -15.94 4.48
CA VAL A 97 6.81 -15.59 5.66
C VAL A 97 7.27 -14.28 6.29
N THR A 98 8.57 -14.11 6.49
CA THR A 98 9.14 -12.91 7.10
C THR A 98 8.90 -11.68 6.24
N LEU A 99 9.18 -11.77 4.94
CA LEU A 99 8.97 -10.69 3.99
C LEU A 99 7.48 -10.32 3.87
N THR A 100 6.59 -11.31 3.86
CA THR A 100 5.13 -11.07 3.83
C THR A 100 4.69 -10.24 5.02
N ARG A 101 5.16 -10.57 6.23
CA ARG A 101 4.83 -9.80 7.44
C ARG A 101 5.27 -8.35 7.36
N TYR A 102 6.45 -8.08 6.82
CA TYR A 102 6.90 -6.70 6.59
C TYR A 102 6.09 -6.00 5.49
N LEU A 103 5.77 -6.71 4.42
CA LEU A 103 5.03 -6.15 3.28
C LEU A 103 3.53 -5.95 3.55
N VAL A 104 2.96 -6.49 4.63
CA VAL A 104 1.62 -6.10 5.09
C VAL A 104 1.56 -4.60 5.40
N ILE A 105 2.62 -4.04 6.01
CA ILE A 105 2.71 -2.59 6.28
C ILE A 105 2.71 -1.80 4.98
N TYR A 106 3.50 -2.24 4.00
CA TYR A 106 3.48 -1.68 2.65
C TYR A 106 2.09 -1.73 2.02
N GLY A 107 1.43 -2.89 2.10
CA GLY A 107 0.08 -3.11 1.57
C GLY A 107 -0.95 -2.15 2.17
N LEU A 108 -0.92 -1.97 3.49
CA LEU A 108 -1.81 -1.04 4.19
C LEU A 108 -1.63 0.40 3.70
N PHE A 109 -0.40 0.89 3.64
CA PHE A 109 -0.14 2.25 3.13
C PHE A 109 -0.51 2.39 1.65
N THR A 110 -0.25 1.39 0.83
CA THR A 110 -0.58 1.40 -0.61
C THR A 110 -2.09 1.53 -0.84
N VAL A 111 -2.91 0.85 -0.04
CA VAL A 111 -4.36 0.97 -0.11
C VAL A 111 -4.81 2.39 0.27
N LEU A 112 -4.28 2.95 1.35
CA LEU A 112 -4.59 4.32 1.77
C LEU A 112 -4.15 5.35 0.71
N VAL A 113 -3.00 5.15 0.10
CA VAL A 113 -2.53 5.95 -1.05
C VAL A 113 -3.51 5.85 -2.22
N GLY A 114 -4.04 4.66 -2.52
CA GLY A 114 -5.06 4.45 -3.55
C GLY A 114 -6.34 5.25 -3.27
N ILE A 115 -6.81 5.23 -2.02
CA ILE A 115 -7.97 6.00 -1.57
C ILE A 115 -7.74 7.50 -1.75
N PHE A 116 -6.61 8.01 -1.28
CA PHE A 116 -6.26 9.43 -1.40
C PHE A 116 -6.06 9.86 -2.85
N THR A 117 -5.50 8.97 -3.68
CA THR A 117 -5.42 9.17 -5.13
C THR A 117 -6.80 9.36 -5.72
N GLY A 118 -7.75 8.50 -5.40
CA GLY A 118 -9.14 8.61 -5.87
C GLY A 118 -9.80 9.92 -5.44
N LEU A 119 -9.62 10.35 -4.20
CA LEU A 119 -10.14 11.62 -3.70
C LEU A 119 -9.50 12.82 -4.42
N LEU A 120 -8.18 12.83 -4.62
CA LEU A 120 -7.50 13.89 -5.36
C LEU A 120 -7.95 13.94 -6.83
N GLN A 121 -8.17 12.80 -7.46
CA GLN A 121 -8.72 12.72 -8.83
C GLN A 121 -10.15 13.23 -8.90
N ALA A 122 -10.99 12.93 -7.90
CA ALA A 122 -12.33 13.48 -7.79
C ALA A 122 -12.31 15.02 -7.64
N GLU A 123 -11.24 15.57 -7.05
CA GLU A 123 -10.95 17.02 -6.98
C GLU A 123 -10.26 17.56 -8.25
N LYS A 124 -10.20 16.78 -9.34
CA LYS A 124 -9.52 17.11 -10.60
C LYS A 124 -8.01 17.37 -10.46
N GLN A 125 -7.39 16.84 -9.41
CA GLN A 125 -5.95 16.95 -9.14
C GLN A 125 -5.23 15.66 -9.54
N PHE A 126 -4.98 15.49 -10.82
CA PHE A 126 -4.35 14.29 -11.37
C PHE A 126 -2.82 14.30 -11.23
N PHE A 127 -2.20 15.48 -11.20
CA PHE A 127 -0.74 15.61 -11.18
C PHE A 127 -0.13 15.19 -9.85
N LEU A 128 -0.76 15.54 -8.73
CA LEU A 128 -0.20 15.28 -7.38
C LEU A 128 0.02 13.80 -7.07
N PRO A 129 -0.93 12.89 -7.33
CA PRO A 129 -0.70 11.47 -7.13
C PRO A 129 0.47 10.92 -7.94
N ILE A 130 0.63 11.36 -9.18
CA ILE A 130 1.73 10.95 -10.07
C ILE A 130 3.06 11.43 -9.50
N LEU A 131 3.14 12.69 -9.09
CA LEU A 131 4.34 13.28 -8.50
C LEU A 131 4.77 12.52 -7.23
N PHE A 132 3.83 12.25 -6.32
CA PHE A 132 4.14 11.56 -5.07
C PHE A 132 4.52 10.10 -5.28
N SER A 133 3.88 9.41 -6.23
CA SER A 133 4.29 8.06 -6.63
C SER A 133 5.71 8.06 -7.24
N PHE A 134 6.05 9.07 -8.03
CA PHE A 134 7.40 9.22 -8.58
C PHE A 134 8.45 9.43 -7.48
N LEU A 135 8.18 10.29 -6.50
CA LEU A 135 9.06 10.48 -5.33
C LEU A 135 9.21 9.19 -4.52
N GLY A 136 8.12 8.43 -4.36
CA GLY A 136 8.18 7.11 -3.74
C GLY A 136 9.08 6.13 -4.49
N ASN A 137 9.02 6.10 -5.82
CA ASN A 137 9.89 5.24 -6.64
C ASN A 137 11.38 5.62 -6.50
N ILE A 138 11.71 6.91 -6.33
CA ILE A 138 13.08 7.34 -6.02
C ILE A 138 13.55 6.70 -4.71
N ALA A 139 12.71 6.65 -3.68
CA ALA A 139 13.06 6.02 -2.40
C ALA A 139 13.38 4.51 -2.56
N ILE A 140 12.68 3.79 -3.45
CA ILE A 140 13.00 2.39 -3.76
C ILE A 140 14.39 2.28 -4.38
N VAL A 141 14.70 3.12 -5.37
CA VAL A 141 16.01 3.11 -6.05
C VAL A 141 17.13 3.45 -5.07
N LEU A 142 16.95 4.46 -4.23
CA LEU A 142 17.92 4.85 -3.21
C LEU A 142 18.13 3.74 -2.17
N SER A 143 17.04 3.10 -1.72
CA SER A 143 17.13 1.97 -0.80
C SER A 143 17.94 0.82 -1.40
N LEU A 144 17.68 0.45 -2.65
CA LEU A 144 18.46 -0.57 -3.34
C LEU A 144 19.92 -0.17 -3.49
N PHE A 145 20.20 1.08 -3.87
CA PHE A 145 21.57 1.54 -4.10
C PHE A 145 22.42 1.56 -2.81
N PHE A 146 21.87 2.09 -1.71
CA PHE A 146 22.61 2.25 -0.47
C PHE A 146 22.57 1.02 0.45
N LEU A 147 21.45 0.30 0.51
CA LEU A 147 21.23 -0.75 1.51
C LEU A 147 21.46 -2.18 0.97
N HIS A 148 21.52 -2.36 -0.37
CA HIS A 148 21.67 -3.71 -0.95
C HIS A 148 22.89 -4.46 -0.41
N ARG A 149 24.03 -3.79 -0.27
CA ARG A 149 25.27 -4.41 0.22
C ARG A 149 25.17 -4.95 1.65
N TYR A 150 24.29 -4.37 2.48
CA TYR A 150 24.16 -4.72 3.91
C TYR A 150 22.96 -5.62 4.18
N LEU A 151 21.88 -5.45 3.45
CA LEU A 151 20.58 -6.04 3.76
C LEU A 151 20.06 -7.00 2.68
N GLY A 152 20.77 -7.17 1.57
CA GLY A 152 20.34 -8.03 0.48
C GLY A 152 18.90 -7.71 0.02
N ILE A 153 18.04 -8.73 -0.08
CA ILE A 153 16.65 -8.61 -0.54
C ILE A 153 15.79 -7.72 0.39
N ASN A 154 16.14 -7.60 1.67
CA ASN A 154 15.42 -6.74 2.60
C ASN A 154 15.53 -5.25 2.23
N SER A 155 16.58 -4.84 1.50
CA SER A 155 16.71 -3.47 0.99
C SER A 155 15.54 -3.10 0.06
N TRP A 156 15.07 -4.03 -0.74
CA TRP A 156 13.91 -3.84 -1.60
C TRP A 156 12.62 -3.73 -0.78
N THR A 157 12.44 -4.59 0.22
CA THR A 157 11.31 -4.53 1.15
C THR A 157 11.22 -3.18 1.86
N ILE A 158 12.35 -2.69 2.38
CA ILE A 158 12.44 -1.37 3.02
C ILE A 158 12.11 -0.25 2.03
N GLY A 159 12.63 -0.32 0.81
CA GLY A 159 12.33 0.64 -0.25
C GLY A 159 10.84 0.72 -0.56
N GLN A 160 10.15 -0.42 -0.64
CA GLN A 160 8.70 -0.46 -0.85
C GLN A 160 7.93 0.19 0.30
N ILE A 161 8.27 -0.12 1.54
CA ILE A 161 7.63 0.47 2.72
C ILE A 161 7.86 1.99 2.77
N LEU A 162 9.09 2.45 2.54
CA LEU A 162 9.42 3.87 2.49
C LEU A 162 8.66 4.59 1.38
N SER A 163 8.60 4.00 0.18
CA SER A 163 7.86 4.55 -0.96
C SER A 163 6.38 4.78 -0.62
N ALA A 164 5.73 3.76 -0.09
CA ALA A 164 4.31 3.85 0.27
C ALA A 164 4.07 4.84 1.42
N THR A 165 4.96 4.86 2.41
CA THR A 165 4.90 5.78 3.56
C THR A 165 5.06 7.23 3.12
N ILE A 166 6.06 7.54 2.29
CA ILE A 166 6.29 8.89 1.74
C ILE A 166 5.08 9.34 0.93
N SER A 167 4.57 8.49 0.04
CA SER A 167 3.41 8.80 -0.80
C SER A 167 2.15 9.05 0.06
N PHE A 168 1.95 8.24 1.09
CA PHE A 168 0.83 8.40 2.02
C PHE A 168 0.88 9.74 2.75
N PHE A 169 1.99 10.06 3.41
CA PHE A 169 2.10 11.31 4.16
C PHE A 169 2.04 12.54 3.28
N ALA A 170 2.63 12.50 2.07
CA ALA A 170 2.53 13.59 1.13
C ALA A 170 1.09 13.86 0.68
N MET A 171 0.32 12.80 0.34
CA MET A 171 -1.08 12.94 -0.04
C MET A 171 -1.96 13.34 1.16
N PHE A 172 -1.74 12.75 2.33
CA PHE A 172 -2.44 13.12 3.56
C PHE A 172 -2.28 14.61 3.86
N PHE A 173 -1.04 15.11 3.78
CA PHE A 173 -0.74 16.52 4.03
C PHE A 173 -1.48 17.44 3.06
N VAL A 174 -1.50 17.11 1.77
CA VAL A 174 -2.23 17.91 0.76
C VAL A 174 -3.74 17.90 1.03
N LEU A 175 -4.31 16.73 1.34
CA LEU A 175 -5.74 16.63 1.66
C LEU A 175 -6.11 17.37 2.94
N TYR A 176 -5.23 17.32 3.94
CA TYR A 176 -5.41 18.04 5.19
C TYR A 176 -5.38 19.57 5.00
N TRP A 177 -4.32 20.08 4.38
CA TRP A 177 -4.10 21.53 4.28
C TRP A 177 -4.95 22.21 3.20
N ARG A 178 -5.10 21.58 2.06
CA ARG A 178 -5.74 22.22 0.90
C ARG A 178 -7.24 21.99 0.83
N HIS A 179 -7.71 20.86 1.31
CA HIS A 179 -9.11 20.46 1.23
C HIS A 179 -9.79 20.39 2.61
N GLY A 180 -9.04 20.47 3.70
CA GLY A 180 -9.55 20.46 5.06
C GLY A 180 -10.39 19.23 5.41
N PHE A 181 -10.06 18.05 4.82
CA PHE A 181 -10.87 16.84 4.97
C PHE A 181 -10.92 16.32 6.41
N PHE A 182 -9.94 16.65 7.24
CA PHE A 182 -9.79 16.10 8.59
C PHE A 182 -10.04 17.14 9.70
N HIS A 183 -10.71 18.26 9.37
CA HIS A 183 -11.13 19.28 10.33
C HIS A 183 -12.59 19.11 10.75
#